data_93d69539fe0b061a939fd38aa662c037
#
_entry.id   93d69539fe0b061a939fd38aa662c037
#
_cell.length_a   1.000
_cell.length_b   1.000
_cell.length_c   1.000
_cell.angle_alpha   90.00
_cell.angle_beta   90.00
_cell.angle_gamma   90.00
#
_symmetry.space_group_name_H-M   'P 1'
#
loop_
_entity.id
_entity.type
_entity.pdbx_description
1 polymer ?
#
loop_
_entity_poly.entity_id
_entity_poly.type
_entity_poly.pdbx_seq_one_letter_code
_entity_poly.pdbx_strand_id
1 'polypeptide(L)'
;MIKIKTFLLATLLLTGLVFPATAQIGEPRSNFSVGVNGGVNLNSASFTPTIKQNSLMGITGGLTARYISEKYFAMICGAQVELNISQRGWDELFEMEDENGQTIKVPGKTYTRKMTYVDIPFLAHLAFGRERGLQFFVHAGPQIGFLIGESETIEGIDMNTLSNTQKAIYGVKIQNKLRLWYHWRWR
;
A
#
# COMPACT_ATOMS: atom_id res chain seq x y z
N MET A 1 5.03 -22.01 -29.66
CA MET A 1 4.70 -23.03 -28.65
C MET A 1 4.58 -22.52 -27.22
N ILE A 2 5.18 -21.40 -26.84
CA ILE A 2 5.10 -20.82 -25.48
C ILE A 2 3.70 -20.28 -25.14
N LYS A 3 2.99 -19.71 -26.10
CA LYS A 3 1.65 -19.08 -25.88
C LYS A 3 0.55 -20.06 -25.46
N ILE A 4 0.59 -21.31 -25.87
CA ILE A 4 -0.42 -22.33 -25.53
C ILE A 4 -0.25 -22.78 -24.07
N LYS A 5 0.98 -22.95 -23.61
CA LYS A 5 1.27 -23.33 -22.21
C LYS A 5 0.86 -22.24 -21.23
N THR A 6 1.08 -20.96 -21.59
CA THR A 6 0.70 -19.80 -20.76
C THR A 6 -0.84 -19.65 -20.71
N PHE A 7 -1.53 -19.89 -21.84
CA PHE A 7 -2.98 -19.86 -21.89
C PHE A 7 -3.61 -20.99 -21.06
N LEU A 8 -3.07 -22.23 -21.17
CA LEU A 8 -3.50 -23.37 -20.36
C LEU A 8 -3.27 -23.14 -18.86
N LEU A 9 -2.14 -22.53 -18.47
CA LEU A 9 -1.85 -22.21 -17.08
C LEU A 9 -2.81 -21.13 -16.54
N ALA A 10 -3.11 -20.12 -17.34
CA ALA A 10 -4.07 -19.06 -16.97
C ALA A 10 -5.49 -19.62 -16.85
N THR A 11 -5.90 -20.51 -17.75
CA THR A 11 -7.23 -21.17 -17.70
C THR A 11 -7.33 -22.11 -16.49
N LEU A 12 -6.27 -22.84 -16.16
CA LEU A 12 -6.22 -23.71 -14.98
C LEU A 12 -6.27 -22.89 -13.66
N LEU A 13 -5.62 -21.73 -13.61
CA LEU A 13 -5.73 -20.81 -12.47
C LEU A 13 -7.15 -20.21 -12.34
N LEU A 14 -7.80 -19.88 -13.45
CA LEU A 14 -9.15 -19.31 -13.44
C LEU A 14 -10.21 -20.34 -13.03
N THR A 15 -10.07 -21.59 -13.47
CA THR A 15 -11.00 -22.68 -13.10
C THR A 15 -10.82 -23.15 -11.66
N GLY A 16 -9.61 -23.02 -11.09
CA GLY A 16 -9.34 -23.32 -9.68
C GLY A 16 -10.01 -22.36 -8.69
N LEU A 17 -10.47 -21.18 -9.14
CA LEU A 17 -11.12 -20.16 -8.30
C LEU A 17 -12.64 -20.33 -8.20
N VAL A 18 -13.25 -21.26 -8.93
CA VAL A 18 -14.69 -21.56 -8.85
C VAL A 18 -14.91 -22.64 -7.79
N PHE A 19 -14.77 -22.28 -6.51
CA PHE A 19 -15.29 -23.12 -5.43
C PHE A 19 -16.81 -23.00 -5.42
N PRO A 20 -17.56 -24.12 -5.45
CA PRO A 20 -19.00 -24.07 -5.29
C PRO A 20 -19.32 -23.48 -3.91
N ALA A 21 -20.00 -22.33 -3.90
CA ALA A 21 -20.58 -21.81 -2.68
C ALA A 21 -21.71 -22.79 -2.26
N THR A 22 -21.40 -23.73 -1.41
CA THR A 22 -22.42 -24.58 -0.78
C THR A 22 -23.21 -23.69 0.17
N ALA A 23 -24.45 -23.41 -0.19
CA ALA A 23 -25.40 -22.75 0.71
C ALA A 23 -25.66 -23.71 1.89
N GLN A 24 -24.95 -23.48 2.99
CA GLN A 24 -25.21 -24.22 4.23
C GLN A 24 -26.47 -23.64 4.87
N ILE A 25 -27.45 -24.51 5.06
CA ILE A 25 -28.66 -24.24 5.85
C ILE A 25 -28.24 -24.29 7.32
N GLY A 26 -28.00 -23.11 7.90
CA GLY A 26 -27.51 -22.91 9.26
C GLY A 26 -26.44 -21.85 9.24
N GLU A 27 -26.52 -20.84 10.10
CA GLU A 27 -25.50 -19.79 10.16
C GLU A 27 -24.18 -20.38 10.64
N PRO A 28 -23.15 -20.49 9.78
CA PRO A 28 -21.85 -20.97 10.23
C PRO A 28 -21.29 -19.95 11.22
N ARG A 29 -20.94 -20.41 12.41
CA ARG A 29 -20.28 -19.59 13.43
C ARG A 29 -18.92 -19.07 12.98
N SER A 30 -18.28 -19.79 12.07
CA SER A 30 -17.00 -19.42 11.48
C SER A 30 -17.09 -19.41 9.95
N ASN A 31 -16.39 -18.46 9.32
CA ASN A 31 -16.33 -18.34 7.86
C ASN A 31 -14.91 -17.97 7.43
N PHE A 32 -14.43 -18.67 6.40
CA PHE A 32 -13.18 -18.35 5.72
C PHE A 32 -13.48 -17.81 4.33
N SER A 33 -12.88 -16.69 4.00
CA SER A 33 -13.03 -16.04 2.70
C SER A 33 -11.69 -15.58 2.14
N VAL A 34 -11.56 -15.70 0.82
CA VAL A 34 -10.43 -15.15 0.04
C VAL A 34 -10.97 -14.14 -0.95
N GLY A 35 -10.17 -13.13 -1.22
CA GLY A 35 -10.54 -12.06 -2.12
C GLY A 35 -9.34 -11.34 -2.70
N VAL A 36 -9.62 -10.40 -3.57
CA VAL A 36 -8.65 -9.46 -4.11
C VAL A 36 -8.93 -8.07 -3.55
N ASN A 37 -7.88 -7.30 -3.35
CA ASN A 37 -7.99 -5.91 -2.93
C ASN A 37 -7.22 -5.00 -3.91
N GLY A 38 -7.58 -3.74 -3.94
CA GLY A 38 -6.89 -2.74 -4.73
C GLY A 38 -7.30 -1.34 -4.33
N GLY A 39 -6.41 -0.39 -4.53
CA GLY A 39 -6.65 1.00 -4.19
C GLY A 39 -5.51 1.93 -4.58
N VAL A 40 -5.69 3.18 -4.21
CA VAL A 40 -4.68 4.24 -4.36
C VAL A 40 -4.27 4.71 -2.97
N ASN A 41 -3.00 5.07 -2.84
CA ASN A 41 -2.44 5.65 -1.62
C ASN A 41 -1.76 6.98 -1.95
N LEU A 42 -1.88 7.94 -1.05
CA LEU A 42 -1.16 9.20 -1.10
C LEU A 42 -0.01 9.11 -0.11
N ASN A 43 1.19 9.31 -0.61
CA ASN A 43 2.41 9.14 0.17
C ASN A 43 3.15 10.45 0.31
N SER A 44 3.72 10.67 1.48
CA SER A 44 4.71 11.70 1.76
C SER A 44 5.76 11.15 2.70
N ALA A 45 6.94 11.72 2.70
CA ALA A 45 8.01 11.36 3.62
C ALA A 45 8.27 12.51 4.60
N SER A 46 8.67 12.20 5.82
CA SER A 46 9.09 13.21 6.78
C SER A 46 10.61 13.20 6.91
N PHE A 47 11.22 14.38 6.80
CA PHE A 47 12.66 14.57 6.89
C PHE A 47 13.01 15.56 7.98
N THR A 48 14.21 15.42 8.54
CA THR A 48 14.77 16.38 9.49
C THR A 48 16.18 16.78 9.00
N PRO A 49 16.41 18.03 8.59
CA PRO A 49 15.45 19.13 8.46
C PRO A 49 14.37 18.87 7.41
N THR A 50 13.24 19.57 7.53
CA THR A 50 12.07 19.40 6.66
C THR A 50 12.40 19.75 5.21
N ILE A 51 12.03 18.85 4.29
CA ILE A 51 12.09 19.07 2.84
C ILE A 51 10.64 19.27 2.36
N LYS A 52 10.39 20.36 1.62
CA LYS A 52 9.08 20.60 1.02
C LYS A 52 8.81 19.58 -0.08
N GLN A 53 7.64 18.97 -0.06
CA GLN A 53 7.29 17.92 -0.99
C GLN A 53 5.79 17.87 -1.28
N ASN A 54 5.47 17.37 -2.46
CA ASN A 54 4.11 17.00 -2.83
C ASN A 54 3.83 15.55 -2.43
N SER A 55 2.56 15.27 -2.16
CA SER A 55 2.12 13.88 -1.98
C SER A 55 2.22 13.14 -3.31
N LEU A 56 2.93 12.02 -3.31
CA LEU A 56 3.00 11.14 -4.47
C LEU A 56 1.89 10.11 -4.42
N MET A 57 1.09 10.05 -5.48
CA MET A 57 0.05 9.02 -5.61
C MET A 57 0.70 7.70 -6.02
N GLY A 58 0.42 6.64 -5.27
CA GLY A 58 0.82 5.28 -5.54
C GLY A 58 -0.39 4.36 -5.69
N ILE A 59 -0.15 3.20 -6.25
CA ILE A 59 -1.15 2.13 -6.35
C ILE A 59 -0.81 1.01 -5.37
N THR A 60 -1.85 0.33 -4.90
CA THR A 60 -1.73 -0.89 -4.09
C THR A 60 -2.72 -1.92 -4.58
N GLY A 61 -2.35 -3.18 -4.50
CA GLY A 61 -3.24 -4.28 -4.84
C GLY A 61 -2.67 -5.62 -4.42
N GLY A 62 -3.54 -6.58 -4.19
CA GLY A 62 -3.10 -7.88 -3.72
C GLY A 62 -4.23 -8.85 -3.41
N LEU A 63 -3.87 -9.86 -2.63
CA LEU A 63 -4.75 -10.92 -2.18
C LEU A 63 -5.05 -10.76 -0.69
N THR A 64 -6.25 -11.13 -0.31
CA THR A 64 -6.74 -11.09 1.07
C THR A 64 -7.29 -12.45 1.45
N ALA A 65 -6.91 -12.95 2.61
CA ALA A 65 -7.54 -14.08 3.27
C ALA A 65 -8.10 -13.61 4.62
N ARG A 66 -9.37 -13.90 4.88
CA ARG A 66 -10.06 -13.50 6.11
C ARG A 66 -10.73 -14.71 6.74
N TYR A 67 -10.53 -14.84 8.03
CA TYR A 67 -11.22 -15.81 8.86
C TYR A 67 -12.04 -15.10 9.93
N ILE A 68 -13.34 -15.35 9.94
CA ILE A 68 -14.27 -14.88 10.95
C ILE A 68 -14.49 -16.04 11.93
N SER A 69 -14.11 -15.84 13.18
CA SER A 69 -14.13 -16.88 14.21
C SER A 69 -15.49 -16.96 14.88
N GLU A 70 -16.01 -15.84 15.34
CA GLU A 70 -17.24 -15.81 16.12
C GLU A 70 -18.00 -14.51 15.94
N LYS A 71 -19.32 -14.61 16.17
CA LYS A 71 -20.25 -13.50 16.21
C LYS A 71 -20.79 -13.36 17.62
N TYR A 72 -20.50 -12.26 18.27
CA TYR A 72 -21.02 -11.94 19.60
C TYR A 72 -22.03 -10.80 19.50
N PHE A 73 -23.32 -11.08 19.67
CA PHE A 73 -24.41 -10.10 19.59
C PHE A 73 -24.31 -9.20 18.33
N ALA A 74 -23.78 -7.99 18.49
CA ALA A 74 -23.59 -7.01 17.42
C ALA A 74 -22.14 -6.89 16.95
N MET A 75 -21.22 -7.75 17.45
CA MET A 75 -19.79 -7.70 17.14
C MET A 75 -19.34 -8.97 16.44
N ILE A 76 -18.63 -8.80 15.33
CA ILE A 76 -18.02 -9.87 14.56
C ILE A 76 -16.50 -9.77 14.70
N CYS A 77 -15.88 -10.84 15.16
CA CYS A 77 -14.44 -10.92 15.38
C CYS A 77 -13.78 -11.86 14.38
N GLY A 78 -12.63 -11.50 13.88
CA GLY A 78 -11.87 -12.31 12.93
C GLY A 78 -10.43 -11.88 12.80
N ALA A 79 -9.71 -12.60 11.96
CA ALA A 79 -8.35 -12.28 11.54
C ALA A 79 -8.27 -12.15 10.03
N GLN A 80 -7.42 -11.28 9.55
CA GLN A 80 -7.19 -11.06 8.12
C GLN A 80 -5.70 -10.98 7.86
N VAL A 81 -5.27 -11.67 6.81
CA VAL A 81 -3.91 -11.58 6.28
C VAL A 81 -4.01 -11.13 4.82
N GLU A 82 -3.15 -10.23 4.44
CA GLU A 82 -3.08 -9.77 3.06
C GLU A 82 -1.67 -9.97 2.50
N LEU A 83 -1.57 -10.07 1.19
CA LEU A 83 -0.32 -10.03 0.44
C LEU A 83 -0.48 -8.97 -0.64
N ASN A 84 0.12 -7.81 -0.42
CA ASN A 84 -0.08 -6.63 -1.26
C ASN A 84 1.23 -6.22 -1.92
N ILE A 85 1.13 -5.76 -3.17
CA ILE A 85 2.17 -4.96 -3.82
C ILE A 85 1.74 -3.51 -3.71
N SER A 86 2.57 -2.65 -3.11
CA SER A 86 2.26 -1.24 -2.91
C SER A 86 3.39 -0.35 -3.42
N GLN A 87 3.01 0.72 -4.11
CA GLN A 87 3.93 1.76 -4.55
C GLN A 87 3.85 2.93 -3.56
N ARG A 88 5.02 3.37 -3.10
CA ARG A 88 5.19 4.50 -2.18
C ARG A 88 6.29 5.42 -2.67
N GLY A 89 6.31 6.64 -2.16
CA GLY A 89 7.37 7.57 -2.53
C GLY A 89 7.03 9.00 -2.17
N TRP A 90 7.84 9.90 -2.68
CA TRP A 90 7.63 11.34 -2.55
C TRP A 90 8.14 12.07 -3.79
N ASP A 91 7.61 13.26 -3.97
CA ASP A 91 8.00 14.21 -5.00
C ASP A 91 8.47 15.50 -4.29
N GLU A 92 9.72 15.91 -4.50
CA GLU A 92 10.27 17.08 -3.85
C GLU A 92 9.85 18.35 -4.56
N LEU A 93 9.44 19.34 -3.78
CA LEU A 93 9.01 20.63 -4.28
C LEU A 93 10.17 21.61 -4.23
N PHE A 94 10.70 21.99 -5.39
CA PHE A 94 11.71 23.05 -5.51
C PHE A 94 11.01 24.39 -5.68
N GLU A 95 11.20 25.26 -4.72
CA GLU A 95 10.63 26.61 -4.70
C GLU A 95 11.73 27.66 -4.65
N MET A 96 11.46 28.80 -5.25
CA MET A 96 12.26 30.01 -5.16
C MET A 96 11.35 31.21 -4.90
N GLU A 97 11.90 32.26 -4.30
CA GLU A 97 11.21 33.53 -4.20
C GLU A 97 11.41 34.35 -5.48
N ASP A 98 10.30 34.82 -6.04
CA ASP A 98 10.29 35.76 -7.16
C ASP A 98 10.64 37.19 -6.66
N GLU A 99 10.93 38.10 -7.59
CA GLU A 99 11.25 39.52 -7.34
C GLU A 99 10.18 40.25 -6.49
N ASN A 100 8.96 39.72 -6.48
CA ASN A 100 7.83 40.22 -5.68
C ASN A 100 7.70 39.56 -4.30
N GLY A 101 8.65 38.70 -3.90
CA GLY A 101 8.59 37.92 -2.65
C GLY A 101 7.58 36.80 -2.65
N GLN A 102 7.08 36.40 -3.81
CA GLN A 102 6.16 35.26 -3.95
C GLN A 102 6.95 33.95 -4.17
N THR A 103 6.55 32.92 -3.47
CA THR A 103 7.12 31.58 -3.64
C THR A 103 6.60 30.95 -4.93
N ILE A 104 7.48 30.70 -5.88
CA ILE A 104 7.17 30.06 -7.15
C ILE A 104 7.92 28.73 -7.29
N LYS A 105 7.33 27.78 -8.01
CA LYS A 105 7.98 26.51 -8.32
C LYS A 105 9.10 26.74 -9.33
N VAL A 106 10.27 26.18 -9.06
CA VAL A 106 11.42 26.26 -9.98
C VAL A 106 11.17 25.37 -11.18
N PRO A 107 11.02 25.90 -12.40
CA PRO A 107 10.80 25.09 -13.58
C PRO A 107 12.02 24.23 -13.92
N GLY A 108 11.78 23.02 -14.39
CA GLY A 108 12.85 22.12 -14.83
C GLY A 108 13.64 21.42 -13.72
N LYS A 109 13.28 21.60 -12.44
CA LYS A 109 13.86 20.83 -11.33
C LYS A 109 12.85 19.83 -10.82
N THR A 110 13.21 18.55 -10.86
CA THR A 110 12.36 17.47 -10.37
C THR A 110 13.19 16.44 -9.64
N TYR A 111 12.73 16.05 -8.47
CA TYR A 111 13.21 14.85 -7.77
C TYR A 111 12.01 14.05 -7.32
N THR A 112 11.88 12.87 -7.91
CA THR A 112 10.82 11.93 -7.55
C THR A 112 11.44 10.60 -7.18
N ARG A 113 11.09 10.08 -6.02
CA ARG A 113 11.49 8.73 -5.60
C ARG A 113 10.29 7.84 -5.45
N LYS A 114 10.30 6.72 -6.18
CA LYS A 114 9.27 5.67 -6.13
C LYS A 114 9.87 4.39 -5.59
N MET A 115 9.16 3.77 -4.68
CA MET A 115 9.54 2.52 -4.03
C MET A 115 8.39 1.53 -4.13
N THR A 116 8.71 0.29 -4.50
CA THR A 116 7.73 -0.79 -4.56
C THR A 116 7.99 -1.76 -3.43
N TYR A 117 6.96 -2.04 -2.64
CA TYR A 117 6.99 -2.94 -1.51
C TYR A 117 6.07 -4.13 -1.74
N VAL A 118 6.48 -5.27 -1.20
CA VAL A 118 5.56 -6.37 -0.87
C VAL A 118 5.23 -6.24 0.60
N ASP A 119 3.96 -6.04 0.90
CA ASP A 119 3.44 -5.82 2.23
C ASP A 119 2.59 -7.00 2.69
N ILE A 120 2.83 -7.47 3.90
CA ILE A 120 2.09 -8.57 4.53
C ILE A 120 1.52 -8.05 5.87
N PRO A 121 0.33 -7.44 5.86
CA PRO A 121 -0.37 -7.07 7.08
C PRO A 121 -1.07 -8.28 7.71
N PHE A 122 -0.96 -8.39 9.04
CA PHE A 122 -1.67 -9.32 9.89
C PHE A 122 -2.66 -8.52 10.73
N LEU A 123 -3.93 -8.61 10.42
CA LEU A 123 -4.94 -7.70 10.93
C LEU A 123 -5.97 -8.44 11.78
N ALA A 124 -6.26 -7.91 12.96
CA ALA A 124 -7.51 -8.19 13.65
C ALA A 124 -8.66 -7.51 12.88
N HIS A 125 -9.72 -8.25 12.64
CA HIS A 125 -10.95 -7.75 12.02
C HIS A 125 -12.04 -7.67 13.08
N LEU A 126 -12.51 -6.46 13.35
CA LEU A 126 -13.63 -6.20 14.25
C LEU A 126 -14.71 -5.46 13.46
N ALA A 127 -15.89 -6.05 13.36
CA ALA A 127 -17.02 -5.41 12.70
C ALA A 127 -18.19 -5.28 13.65
N PHE A 128 -18.91 -4.17 13.55
CA PHE A 128 -20.06 -3.80 14.38
C PHE A 128 -21.26 -3.52 13.49
N GLY A 129 -22.43 -4.04 13.85
CA GLY A 129 -23.64 -3.81 13.11
C GLY A 129 -24.44 -5.09 12.82
N ARG A 130 -25.52 -4.95 12.03
CA ARG A 130 -26.41 -6.05 11.68
C ARG A 130 -25.90 -6.75 10.41
N GLU A 131 -25.95 -8.08 10.35
CA GLU A 131 -25.46 -8.89 9.22
C GLU A 131 -26.07 -8.53 7.86
N ARG A 132 -27.31 -8.09 7.82
CA ARG A 132 -28.02 -7.66 6.61
C ARG A 132 -28.24 -6.16 6.53
N GLY A 133 -27.43 -5.38 7.26
CA GLY A 133 -27.56 -3.92 7.32
C GLY A 133 -26.21 -3.21 7.25
N LEU A 134 -26.21 -1.98 7.76
CA LEU A 134 -24.97 -1.21 7.85
C LEU A 134 -24.02 -1.83 8.86
N GLN A 135 -22.78 -2.03 8.46
CA GLN A 135 -21.70 -2.50 9.31
C GLN A 135 -20.53 -1.51 9.26
N PHE A 136 -19.95 -1.26 10.43
CA PHE A 136 -18.67 -0.57 10.56
C PHE A 136 -17.61 -1.59 10.93
N PHE A 137 -16.45 -1.52 10.29
CA PHE A 137 -15.36 -2.38 10.67
C PHE A 137 -14.06 -1.62 10.90
N VAL A 138 -13.25 -2.18 11.77
CA VAL A 138 -11.92 -1.70 12.09
C VAL A 138 -10.94 -2.84 11.88
N HIS A 139 -9.87 -2.55 11.16
CA HIS A 139 -8.74 -3.43 11.02
C HIS A 139 -7.53 -2.80 11.70
N ALA A 140 -6.85 -3.55 12.54
CA ALA A 140 -5.63 -3.11 13.18
C ALA A 140 -4.67 -4.29 13.37
N GLY A 141 -3.39 -4.03 13.17
CA GLY A 141 -2.36 -5.05 13.39
C GLY A 141 -0.99 -4.69 12.84
N PRO A 142 0.00 -5.53 13.07
CA PRO A 142 1.34 -5.35 12.55
C PRO A 142 1.38 -5.63 11.04
N GLN A 143 2.30 -4.95 10.36
CA GLN A 143 2.57 -5.14 8.95
C GLN A 143 4.06 -5.29 8.73
N ILE A 144 4.42 -6.28 7.92
CA ILE A 144 5.80 -6.51 7.46
C ILE A 144 5.86 -6.08 6.01
N GLY A 145 6.84 -5.27 5.63
CA GLY A 145 7.05 -4.84 4.26
C GLY A 145 8.47 -5.07 3.78
N PHE A 146 8.59 -5.58 2.57
CA PHE A 146 9.85 -5.83 1.88
C PHE A 146 9.97 -4.92 0.67
N LEU A 147 11.03 -4.12 0.62
CA LEU A 147 11.36 -3.32 -0.56
C LEU A 147 11.87 -4.24 -1.67
N ILE A 148 11.15 -4.30 -2.79
CA ILE A 148 11.49 -5.10 -3.96
C ILE A 148 11.99 -4.28 -5.13
N GLY A 149 11.69 -2.99 -5.17
CA GLY A 149 12.14 -2.09 -6.22
C GLY A 149 12.19 -0.64 -5.78
N GLU A 150 13.13 0.11 -6.32
CA GLU A 150 13.21 1.56 -6.16
C GLU A 150 13.60 2.21 -7.49
N SER A 151 13.10 3.40 -7.71
CA SER A 151 13.37 4.23 -8.88
C SER A 151 13.48 5.69 -8.45
N GLU A 152 14.50 6.36 -8.93
CA GLU A 152 14.70 7.79 -8.75
C GLU A 152 14.67 8.48 -10.12
N THR A 153 14.02 9.63 -10.17
CA THR A 153 14.05 10.56 -11.28
C THR A 153 14.63 11.86 -10.80
N ILE A 154 15.77 12.27 -11.35
CA ILE A 154 16.50 13.50 -11.02
C ILE A 154 16.67 14.27 -12.31
N GLU A 155 16.07 15.45 -12.40
CA GLU A 155 16.16 16.33 -13.57
C GLU A 155 16.51 17.76 -13.13
N GLY A 156 17.39 18.41 -13.88
CA GLY A 156 17.74 19.82 -13.69
C GLY A 156 18.39 20.20 -12.36
N ILE A 157 18.89 19.24 -11.60
CA ILE A 157 19.44 19.45 -10.26
C ILE A 157 20.98 19.38 -10.32
N ASP A 158 21.63 20.46 -9.91
CA ASP A 158 23.07 20.46 -9.68
C ASP A 158 23.37 19.91 -8.28
N MET A 159 24.06 18.76 -8.24
CA MET A 159 24.41 18.06 -6.99
C MET A 159 25.27 18.92 -6.05
N ASN A 160 25.98 19.94 -6.55
CA ASN A 160 26.81 20.81 -5.73
C ASN A 160 25.98 21.81 -4.91
N THR A 161 24.81 22.18 -5.39
CA THR A 161 23.91 23.18 -4.75
C THR A 161 22.97 22.55 -3.72
N LEU A 162 22.98 21.22 -3.59
CA LEU A 162 22.10 20.50 -2.65
C LEU A 162 22.53 20.71 -1.20
N SER A 163 21.52 20.72 -0.31
CA SER A 163 21.73 20.67 1.14
C SER A 163 22.37 19.33 1.56
N ASN A 164 23.00 19.30 2.73
CA ASN A 164 23.59 18.07 3.28
C ASN A 164 22.55 16.95 3.41
N THR A 165 21.31 17.29 3.76
CA THR A 165 20.20 16.32 3.86
C THR A 165 19.82 15.76 2.50
N GLN A 166 19.72 16.60 1.47
CA GLN A 166 19.44 16.15 0.11
C GLN A 166 20.57 15.27 -0.45
N LYS A 167 21.84 15.66 -0.22
CA LYS A 167 23.02 14.84 -0.61
C LYS A 167 23.03 13.46 0.06
N ALA A 168 22.50 13.35 1.26
CA ALA A 168 22.40 12.06 1.97
C ALA A 168 21.26 11.15 1.43
N ILE A 169 20.35 11.70 0.65
CA ILE A 169 19.16 10.98 0.14
C ILE A 169 19.31 10.65 -1.34
N TYR A 170 19.84 11.61 -2.14
CA TYR A 170 19.91 11.48 -3.59
C TYR A 170 20.98 10.47 -4.02
N GLY A 171 20.59 9.55 -4.92
CA GLY A 171 21.50 8.52 -5.44
C GLY A 171 21.85 7.42 -4.44
N VAL A 172 21.32 7.47 -3.21
CA VAL A 172 21.61 6.46 -2.18
C VAL A 172 20.54 5.38 -2.19
N LYS A 173 20.94 4.14 -2.45
CA LYS A 173 20.03 2.98 -2.35
C LYS A 173 19.66 2.68 -0.90
N ILE A 174 18.40 2.32 -0.70
CA ILE A 174 17.91 1.93 0.63
C ILE A 174 18.54 0.59 1.02
N GLN A 175 19.36 0.60 2.06
CA GLN A 175 20.04 -0.60 2.58
C GLN A 175 19.07 -1.49 3.38
N ASN A 176 18.20 -0.89 4.20
CA ASN A 176 17.20 -1.60 4.98
C ASN A 176 15.92 -1.88 4.15
N LYS A 177 15.88 -3.07 3.57
CA LYS A 177 14.76 -3.52 2.75
C LYS A 177 13.55 -4.00 3.57
N LEU A 178 13.76 -4.37 4.83
CA LEU A 178 12.71 -4.83 5.73
C LEU A 178 12.15 -3.65 6.53
N ARG A 179 10.84 -3.53 6.59
CA ARG A 179 10.15 -2.55 7.41
C ARG A 179 9.03 -3.20 8.21
N LEU A 180 8.90 -2.78 9.47
CA LEU A 180 7.84 -3.17 10.38
C LEU A 180 7.08 -1.92 10.78
N TRP A 181 5.76 -1.96 10.66
CA TRP A 181 4.88 -0.89 11.15
C TRP A 181 3.52 -1.42 11.54
N TYR A 182 2.73 -0.58 12.22
CA TYR A 182 1.35 -0.90 12.55
C TYR A 182 0.42 -0.34 11.48
N HIS A 183 -0.51 -1.17 11.06
CA HIS A 183 -1.56 -0.82 10.11
C HIS A 183 -2.89 -0.71 10.85
N TRP A 184 -3.66 0.32 10.58
CA TRP A 184 -5.04 0.43 11.03
C TRP A 184 -5.90 0.97 9.88
N ARG A 185 -7.11 0.47 9.78
CA ARG A 185 -8.08 0.87 8.76
C ARG A 185 -9.47 0.79 9.37
N TRP A 186 -10.28 1.79 9.12
CA TRP A 186 -11.69 1.81 9.46
C TRP A 186 -12.51 2.09 8.20
N ARG A 187 -13.74 1.60 8.16
CA ARG A 187 -14.68 1.86 7.06
C ARG A 187 -16.11 1.75 7.58
#